data_5dfb9dc09fed779e65e866cd2af995e1
#
_entry.id   5dfb9dc09fed779e65e866cd2af995e1
#
_cell.length_a   1.000
_cell.length_b   1.000
_cell.length_c   1.000
_cell.angle_alpha   90.00
_cell.angle_beta   90.00
_cell.angle_gamma   90.00
#
_symmetry.space_group_name_H-M   'P 1'
#
loop_
_entity.id
_entity.type
_entity.pdbx_description
1 polymer ?
#
loop_
_entity_poly.entity_id
_entity_poly.type
_entity_poly.pdbx_seq_one_letter_code
_entity_poly.pdbx_strand_id
1 'polypeptide(L)'
;MLLGAGALGLGLHGCATEPDISLEQEIIQPDPAYFGRTPEELERLDKLNAEQLFNAHELETIGVLSSVILPPKPPHGGPIEAGVPELIEFMGKDQPKMQNILLGGLMWLDHATNTAFGTDFKSTPLEQQKEILDTICYHDIEIPLRKQAIELQFFALMRNLTVTGYYTSEIGIKELGYTGNSPNIWDGVPQEVLDQHGVAYDPAWIAKCIDQSTRGDIATWDDEGNLLT
;
A
#
# COMPACT_ATOMS: atom_id res chain seq x y z
N MET A 1 -0.91 -63.01 56.76
CA MET A 1 -1.89 -64.05 56.44
C MET A 1 -2.81 -63.62 55.33
N LEU A 2 -2.88 -64.47 54.25
CA LEU A 2 -3.83 -64.52 53.14
C LEU A 2 -3.79 -63.39 52.13
N LEU A 3 -3.18 -63.57 51.02
CA LEU A 3 -3.54 -64.32 49.77
C LEU A 3 -4.94 -63.99 49.25
N GLY A 4 -4.95 -63.42 48.05
CA GLY A 4 -6.13 -63.26 47.22
C GLY A 4 -5.77 -62.87 45.81
N ALA A 5 -5.86 -63.83 44.93
CA ALA A 5 -5.47 -63.86 43.51
C ALA A 5 -6.28 -62.93 42.62
N GLY A 6 -5.65 -62.49 41.57
CA GLY A 6 -5.82 -62.31 40.18
C GLY A 6 -7.21 -62.35 39.56
N ALA A 7 -7.44 -61.35 38.66
CA ALA A 7 -8.20 -61.54 37.42
C ALA A 7 -7.73 -60.52 36.37
N LEU A 8 -7.11 -61.05 35.32
CA LEU A 8 -6.87 -60.34 34.08
C LEU A 8 -8.21 -60.16 33.36
N GLY A 9 -8.62 -58.91 33.25
CA GLY A 9 -9.72 -58.49 32.40
C GLY A 9 -9.20 -57.87 31.09
N LEU A 10 -9.23 -58.64 30.00
CA LEU A 10 -9.07 -58.15 28.65
C LEU A 10 -10.26 -57.24 28.31
N GLY A 11 -10.08 -55.96 28.42
CA GLY A 11 -11.03 -54.94 27.91
C GLY A 11 -10.88 -54.78 26.41
N LEU A 12 -11.92 -55.16 25.70
CA LEU A 12 -12.10 -54.85 24.27
C LEU A 12 -12.14 -53.34 24.10
N HIS A 13 -11.16 -52.82 23.30
CA HIS A 13 -11.21 -51.47 22.82
C HIS A 13 -12.29 -51.39 21.76
N GLY A 14 -13.47 -50.88 22.14
CA GLY A 14 -14.45 -50.40 21.21
C GLY A 14 -13.93 -49.14 20.55
N CYS A 15 -13.91 -49.14 19.22
CA CYS A 15 -13.74 -47.91 18.44
C CYS A 15 -14.88 -46.97 18.83
N ALA A 16 -14.56 -45.92 19.59
CA ALA A 16 -15.43 -44.76 19.71
C ALA A 16 -15.43 -44.08 18.33
N THR A 17 -16.57 -44.08 17.67
CA THR A 17 -16.82 -43.18 16.54
C THR A 17 -16.63 -41.77 17.06
N GLU A 18 -15.61 -41.08 16.54
CA GLU A 18 -15.47 -39.64 16.75
C GLU A 18 -16.76 -38.97 16.29
N PRO A 19 -17.29 -37.99 17.08
CA PRO A 19 -18.42 -37.22 16.61
C PRO A 19 -18.01 -36.52 15.33
N ASP A 20 -18.81 -36.71 14.30
CA ASP A 20 -18.72 -35.96 13.04
C ASP A 20 -18.99 -34.49 13.37
N ILE A 21 -17.91 -33.77 13.65
CA ILE A 21 -17.94 -32.32 13.78
C ILE A 21 -17.97 -31.80 12.35
N SER A 22 -19.16 -31.74 11.78
CA SER A 22 -19.38 -30.94 10.59
C SER A 22 -19.14 -29.47 10.98
N LEU A 23 -17.89 -29.02 10.86
CA LEU A 23 -17.55 -27.63 10.86
C LEU A 23 -18.07 -27.02 9.55
N GLU A 24 -19.39 -26.87 9.41
CA GLU A 24 -19.95 -25.83 8.59
C GLU A 24 -19.57 -24.50 9.24
N GLN A 25 -18.30 -24.16 9.20
CA GLN A 25 -17.87 -22.79 9.36
C GLN A 25 -18.40 -22.07 8.15
N GLU A 26 -19.51 -21.35 8.33
CA GLU A 26 -19.88 -20.27 7.45
C GLU A 26 -18.61 -19.45 7.22
N ILE A 27 -18.01 -19.60 6.04
CA ILE A 27 -16.83 -18.81 5.65
C ILE A 27 -17.37 -17.40 5.47
N ILE A 28 -17.46 -16.66 6.58
CA ILE A 28 -17.69 -15.22 6.55
C ILE A 28 -16.46 -14.69 5.80
N GLN A 29 -16.67 -14.35 4.52
CA GLN A 29 -15.64 -13.65 3.76
C GLN A 29 -15.35 -12.36 4.51
N PRO A 30 -14.16 -12.19 5.11
CA PRO A 30 -13.86 -10.96 5.82
C PRO A 30 -13.95 -9.81 4.83
N ASP A 31 -14.49 -8.67 5.28
CA ASP A 31 -14.47 -7.43 4.51
C ASP A 31 -13.02 -7.21 4.03
N PRO A 32 -12.78 -7.05 2.72
CA PRO A 32 -11.44 -6.85 2.17
C PRO A 32 -10.65 -5.73 2.87
N ALA A 33 -11.35 -4.72 3.40
CA ALA A 33 -10.74 -3.62 4.17
C ALA A 33 -10.05 -4.10 5.46
N TYR A 34 -10.47 -5.25 6.00
CA TYR A 34 -9.99 -5.79 7.27
C TYR A 34 -9.17 -7.07 7.12
N PHE A 35 -8.98 -7.53 5.89
CA PHE A 35 -8.29 -8.79 5.64
C PHE A 35 -6.86 -8.78 6.19
N GLY A 36 -6.51 -9.82 6.96
CA GLY A 36 -5.17 -10.03 7.51
C GLY A 36 -4.82 -9.18 8.73
N ARG A 37 -5.78 -8.44 9.33
CA ARG A 37 -5.55 -7.61 10.52
C ARG A 37 -5.94 -8.36 11.80
N THR A 38 -5.23 -8.08 12.89
CA THR A 38 -5.58 -8.58 14.22
C THR A 38 -6.76 -7.80 14.82
N PRO A 39 -7.47 -8.35 15.83
CA PRO A 39 -8.54 -7.62 16.50
C PRO A 39 -8.09 -6.27 17.12
N GLU A 40 -6.87 -6.22 17.65
CA GLU A 40 -6.29 -5.00 18.23
C GLU A 40 -6.01 -3.94 17.17
N GLU A 41 -5.57 -4.36 15.97
CA GLU A 41 -5.38 -3.44 14.83
C GLU A 41 -6.72 -2.91 14.34
N LEU A 42 -7.77 -3.72 14.31
CA LEU A 42 -9.12 -3.30 13.96
C LEU A 42 -9.66 -2.28 14.96
N GLU A 43 -9.54 -2.53 16.26
CA GLU A 43 -9.96 -1.58 17.30
C GLU A 43 -9.20 -0.25 17.19
N ARG A 44 -7.91 -0.28 16.90
CA ARG A 44 -7.11 0.93 16.66
C ARG A 44 -7.60 1.68 15.42
N LEU A 45 -7.87 0.97 14.33
CA LEU A 45 -8.37 1.54 13.09
C LEU A 45 -9.71 2.24 13.30
N ASP A 46 -10.64 1.60 14.03
CA ASP A 46 -11.94 2.17 14.35
C ASP A 46 -11.80 3.46 15.16
N LYS A 47 -10.90 3.49 16.15
CA LYS A 47 -10.60 4.71 16.91
C LYS A 47 -10.07 5.83 16.02
N LEU A 48 -9.08 5.53 15.17
CA LEU A 48 -8.50 6.51 14.25
C LEU A 48 -9.54 7.05 13.26
N ASN A 49 -10.43 6.19 12.77
CA ASN A 49 -11.48 6.59 11.84
C ASN A 49 -12.57 7.45 12.51
N ALA A 50 -12.81 7.25 13.81
CA ALA A 50 -13.75 8.08 14.58
C ALA A 50 -13.22 9.47 14.93
N GLU A 51 -11.91 9.68 14.87
CA GLU A 51 -11.27 10.96 15.13
C GLU A 51 -11.25 11.83 13.87
N GLN A 52 -11.33 13.16 14.06
CA GLN A 52 -11.16 14.15 13.01
C GLN A 52 -9.95 15.03 13.35
N LEU A 53 -8.97 15.08 12.46
CA LEU A 53 -7.78 15.91 12.62
C LEU A 53 -7.95 17.26 11.93
N PHE A 54 -8.44 17.25 10.69
CA PHE A 54 -8.60 18.45 9.87
C PHE A 54 -10.06 18.87 9.78
N ASN A 55 -10.31 20.18 9.78
CA ASN A 55 -11.62 20.70 9.44
C ASN A 55 -11.85 20.70 7.92
N ALA A 56 -13.06 21.02 7.46
CA ALA A 56 -13.43 20.99 6.04
C ALA A 56 -12.55 21.91 5.18
N HIS A 57 -12.19 23.10 5.68
CA HIS A 57 -11.30 24.02 4.98
C HIS A 57 -9.90 23.45 4.79
N GLU A 58 -9.35 22.85 5.83
CA GLU A 58 -8.02 22.22 5.79
C GLU A 58 -7.97 21.02 4.83
N LEU A 59 -9.01 20.17 4.84
CA LEU A 59 -9.10 19.04 3.90
C LEU A 59 -9.20 19.50 2.45
N GLU A 60 -10.01 20.53 2.17
CA GLU A 60 -10.09 21.11 0.83
C GLU A 60 -8.75 21.73 0.41
N THR A 61 -8.05 22.42 1.32
CA THR A 61 -6.71 22.98 1.08
C THR A 61 -5.69 21.88 0.78
N ILE A 62 -5.73 20.77 1.52
CA ILE A 62 -4.91 19.59 1.25
C ILE A 62 -5.19 19.05 -0.15
N GLY A 63 -6.46 18.92 -0.55
CA GLY A 63 -6.87 18.45 -1.87
C GLY A 63 -6.34 19.35 -3.00
N VAL A 64 -6.48 20.66 -2.86
CA VAL A 64 -5.95 21.65 -3.83
C VAL A 64 -4.43 21.57 -3.90
N LEU A 65 -3.74 21.60 -2.75
CA LEU A 65 -2.28 21.49 -2.69
C LEU A 65 -1.78 20.21 -3.32
N SER A 66 -2.41 19.07 -3.01
CA SER A 66 -2.07 17.78 -3.60
C SER A 66 -2.22 17.79 -5.13
N SER A 67 -3.26 18.47 -5.65
CA SER A 67 -3.48 18.62 -7.09
C SER A 67 -2.48 19.55 -7.78
N VAL A 68 -1.91 20.51 -7.05
CA VAL A 68 -0.79 21.34 -7.55
C VAL A 68 0.51 20.53 -7.58
N ILE A 69 0.76 19.73 -6.54
CA ILE A 69 1.95 18.87 -6.43
C ILE A 69 1.95 17.77 -7.49
N LEU A 70 0.79 17.13 -7.70
CA LEU A 70 0.58 16.08 -8.69
C LEU A 70 -0.67 16.37 -9.51
N PRO A 71 -0.55 17.11 -10.62
CA PRO A 71 -1.70 17.47 -11.44
C PRO A 71 -2.43 16.23 -12.00
N PRO A 72 -3.77 16.26 -12.05
CA PRO A 72 -4.57 15.20 -12.65
C PRO A 72 -4.13 14.92 -14.08
N LYS A 73 -4.04 13.62 -14.43
CA LYS A 73 -3.62 13.19 -15.77
C LYS A 73 -4.70 12.32 -16.40
N PRO A 74 -5.46 12.82 -17.37
CA PRO A 74 -6.44 12.01 -18.07
C PRO A 74 -5.79 10.78 -18.75
N PRO A 75 -6.45 9.60 -18.79
CA PRO A 75 -7.81 9.35 -18.26
C PRO A 75 -7.88 8.96 -16.77
N HIS A 76 -6.76 8.97 -16.04
CA HIS A 76 -6.64 8.31 -14.73
C HIS A 76 -7.22 9.11 -13.55
N GLY A 77 -7.30 10.44 -13.65
CA GLY A 77 -7.72 11.28 -12.52
C GLY A 77 -6.53 11.84 -11.73
N GLY A 78 -6.82 12.41 -10.56
CA GLY A 78 -5.84 13.09 -9.70
C GLY A 78 -5.86 12.63 -8.24
N PRO A 79 -5.11 13.33 -7.38
CA PRO A 79 -5.00 13.00 -5.96
C PRO A 79 -6.33 12.99 -5.20
N ILE A 80 -7.26 13.87 -5.56
CA ILE A 80 -8.57 13.94 -4.88
C ILE A 80 -9.36 12.68 -5.17
N GLU A 81 -9.48 12.29 -6.43
CA GLU A 81 -10.18 11.06 -6.84
C GLU A 81 -9.49 9.79 -6.32
N ALA A 82 -8.20 9.88 -6.04
CA ALA A 82 -7.41 8.79 -5.47
C ALA A 82 -7.54 8.68 -3.94
N GLY A 83 -8.28 9.57 -3.26
CA GLY A 83 -8.46 9.56 -1.81
C GLY A 83 -7.21 10.04 -1.04
N VAL A 84 -6.36 10.86 -1.66
CA VAL A 84 -5.12 11.35 -1.01
C VAL A 84 -5.41 12.25 0.20
N PRO A 85 -6.40 13.17 0.19
CA PRO A 85 -6.71 13.97 1.37
C PRO A 85 -7.08 13.11 2.58
N GLU A 86 -7.89 12.08 2.39
CA GLU A 86 -8.31 11.14 3.43
C GLU A 86 -7.14 10.33 3.97
N LEU A 87 -6.22 9.91 3.08
CA LEU A 87 -4.99 9.25 3.50
C LEU A 87 -4.11 10.18 4.34
N ILE A 88 -3.96 11.45 3.95
CA ILE A 88 -3.15 12.43 4.70
C ILE A 88 -3.74 12.66 6.08
N GLU A 89 -5.07 12.76 6.18
CA GLU A 89 -5.75 12.85 7.47
C GLU A 89 -5.49 11.60 8.32
N PHE A 90 -5.65 10.42 7.75
CA PHE A 90 -5.38 9.16 8.44
C PHE A 90 -3.93 9.10 8.94
N MET A 91 -2.96 9.43 8.09
CA MET A 91 -1.54 9.43 8.45
C MET A 91 -1.22 10.44 9.57
N GLY A 92 -1.86 11.60 9.56
CA GLY A 92 -1.73 12.58 10.65
C GLY A 92 -2.27 12.05 11.98
N LYS A 93 -3.36 11.29 11.97
CA LYS A 93 -3.93 10.64 13.17
C LYS A 93 -3.06 9.47 13.64
N ASP A 94 -2.61 8.62 12.73
CA ASP A 94 -1.81 7.43 13.04
C ASP A 94 -0.38 7.79 13.49
N GLN A 95 0.17 8.92 13.01
CA GLN A 95 1.52 9.38 13.28
C GLN A 95 1.50 10.79 13.92
N PRO A 96 1.28 10.92 15.24
CA PRO A 96 1.12 12.21 15.92
C PRO A 96 2.25 13.20 15.70
N LYS A 97 3.48 12.73 15.44
CA LYS A 97 4.63 13.58 15.11
C LYS A 97 4.47 14.38 13.82
N MET A 98 3.57 13.95 12.92
CA MET A 98 3.27 14.67 11.68
C MET A 98 2.26 15.81 11.89
N GLN A 99 1.43 15.74 12.94
CA GLN A 99 0.32 16.68 13.16
C GLN A 99 0.78 18.14 13.21
N ASN A 100 1.82 18.42 14.02
CA ASN A 100 2.32 19.80 14.15
C ASN A 100 2.87 20.35 12.82
N ILE A 101 3.47 19.49 12.00
CA ILE A 101 4.00 19.89 10.69
C ILE A 101 2.82 20.16 9.73
N LEU A 102 1.84 19.26 9.69
CA LEU A 102 0.68 19.40 8.80
C LEU A 102 -0.18 20.61 9.18
N LEU A 103 -0.61 20.71 10.44
CA LEU A 103 -1.44 21.81 10.92
C LEU A 103 -0.72 23.17 10.84
N GLY A 104 0.54 23.20 11.31
CA GLY A 104 1.36 24.42 11.25
C GLY A 104 1.66 24.87 9.82
N GLY A 105 1.88 23.90 8.91
CA GLY A 105 2.12 24.17 7.51
C GLY A 105 0.86 24.68 6.76
N LEU A 106 -0.32 24.13 7.04
CA LEU A 106 -1.59 24.62 6.48
C LEU A 106 -1.88 26.06 6.95
N MET A 107 -1.70 26.32 8.24
CA MET A 107 -1.85 27.70 8.79
C MET A 107 -0.87 28.67 8.13
N TRP A 108 0.39 28.27 7.96
CA TRP A 108 1.40 29.09 7.31
C TRP A 108 1.03 29.35 5.84
N LEU A 109 0.56 28.34 5.13
CA LEU A 109 0.19 28.43 3.71
C LEU A 109 -0.92 29.44 3.48
N ASP A 110 -2.01 29.37 4.27
CA ASP A 110 -3.11 30.34 4.21
C ASP A 110 -2.67 31.74 4.64
N HIS A 111 -1.82 31.85 5.68
CA HIS A 111 -1.29 33.13 6.12
C HIS A 111 -0.42 33.80 5.05
N ALA A 112 0.49 33.05 4.44
CA ALA A 112 1.37 33.53 3.38
C ALA A 112 0.57 34.00 2.16
N THR A 113 -0.41 33.19 1.73
CA THR A 113 -1.26 33.51 0.58
C THR A 113 -2.16 34.72 0.86
N ASN A 114 -2.76 34.76 2.05
CA ASN A 114 -3.59 35.89 2.45
C ASN A 114 -2.80 37.22 2.53
N THR A 115 -1.56 37.13 3.05
CA THR A 115 -0.65 38.29 3.11
C THR A 115 -0.27 38.82 1.74
N ALA A 116 -0.03 37.92 0.79
CA ALA A 116 0.43 38.26 -0.57
C ALA A 116 -0.74 38.69 -1.47
N PHE A 117 -1.90 38.04 -1.36
CA PHE A 117 -2.99 38.14 -2.34
C PHE A 117 -4.38 38.44 -1.74
N GLY A 118 -4.50 38.47 -0.42
CA GLY A 118 -5.75 38.82 0.27
C GLY A 118 -6.80 37.71 0.31
N THR A 119 -6.42 36.46 0.04
CA THR A 119 -7.33 35.29 0.07
C THR A 119 -6.60 34.06 0.59
N ASP A 120 -7.35 33.00 0.95
CA ASP A 120 -6.77 31.71 1.35
C ASP A 120 -6.16 30.95 0.15
N PHE A 121 -5.32 29.96 0.44
CA PHE A 121 -4.59 29.20 -0.57
C PHE A 121 -5.52 28.53 -1.58
N LYS A 122 -6.55 27.81 -1.10
CA LYS A 122 -7.45 27.04 -1.96
C LYS A 122 -8.27 27.91 -2.92
N SER A 123 -8.53 29.16 -2.53
CA SER A 123 -9.30 30.12 -3.34
C SER A 123 -8.43 30.99 -4.25
N THR A 124 -7.11 30.87 -4.15
CA THR A 124 -6.14 31.62 -4.95
C THR A 124 -5.94 30.97 -6.33
N PRO A 125 -5.79 31.76 -7.42
CA PRO A 125 -5.48 31.23 -8.75
C PRO A 125 -4.18 30.42 -8.76
N LEU A 126 -4.12 29.37 -9.60
CA LEU A 126 -3.01 28.42 -9.67
C LEU A 126 -1.62 29.07 -9.79
N GLU A 127 -1.47 30.10 -10.59
CA GLU A 127 -0.17 30.77 -10.77
C GLU A 127 0.30 31.45 -9.48
N GLN A 128 -0.60 32.05 -8.73
CA GLN A 128 -0.29 32.64 -7.42
C GLN A 128 -0.05 31.56 -6.35
N GLN A 129 -0.77 30.44 -6.43
CA GLN A 129 -0.46 29.26 -5.57
C GLN A 129 0.98 28.80 -5.79
N LYS A 130 1.41 28.70 -7.05
CA LYS A 130 2.79 28.31 -7.42
C LYS A 130 3.81 29.33 -6.90
N GLU A 131 3.53 30.64 -6.98
CA GLU A 131 4.44 31.67 -6.43
C GLU A 131 4.71 31.44 -4.95
N ILE A 132 3.69 31.11 -4.15
CA ILE A 132 3.88 30.78 -2.73
C ILE A 132 4.67 29.47 -2.58
N LEU A 133 4.30 28.42 -3.32
CA LEU A 133 4.95 27.12 -3.21
C LEU A 133 6.42 27.15 -3.64
N ASP A 134 6.78 27.98 -4.62
CA ASP A 134 8.16 28.14 -5.08
C ASP A 134 9.09 28.64 -3.97
N THR A 135 8.56 29.33 -2.95
CA THR A 135 9.33 29.78 -1.79
C THR A 135 9.69 28.64 -0.83
N ILE A 136 8.98 27.51 -0.89
CA ILE A 136 9.11 26.41 0.08
C ILE A 136 9.38 25.02 -0.57
N CYS A 137 9.38 24.95 -1.90
CA CYS A 137 9.52 23.66 -2.59
C CYS A 137 10.96 23.10 -2.55
N TYR A 138 11.96 23.95 -2.33
CA TYR A 138 13.36 23.56 -2.24
C TYR A 138 13.91 23.79 -0.83
N HIS A 139 14.24 22.72 -0.15
CA HIS A 139 14.93 22.79 1.13
C HIS A 139 16.45 22.60 0.95
N ASP A 140 17.24 23.13 1.90
CA ASP A 140 18.69 22.95 1.89
C ASP A 140 19.05 21.48 2.22
N ILE A 141 19.68 20.79 1.29
CA ILE A 141 20.05 19.38 1.44
C ILE A 141 21.19 19.16 2.46
N GLU A 142 21.98 20.19 2.75
CA GLU A 142 23.08 20.11 3.73
C GLU A 142 22.56 20.22 5.17
N ILE A 143 21.37 20.73 5.36
CA ILE A 143 20.74 20.87 6.67
C ILE A 143 19.67 19.77 6.84
N PRO A 144 19.74 18.96 7.91
CA PRO A 144 18.67 17.99 8.19
C PRO A 144 17.29 18.64 8.19
N LEU A 145 16.35 18.11 7.41
CA LEU A 145 15.02 18.70 7.19
C LEU A 145 14.32 19.09 8.50
N ARG A 146 14.42 18.26 9.56
CA ARG A 146 13.84 18.53 10.89
C ARG A 146 14.39 19.78 11.60
N LYS A 147 15.48 20.38 11.09
CA LYS A 147 16.09 21.61 11.63
C LYS A 147 15.76 22.84 10.77
N GLN A 148 15.06 22.65 9.68
CA GLN A 148 14.65 23.74 8.80
C GLN A 148 13.30 24.31 9.24
N ALA A 149 12.90 25.41 8.62
CA ALA A 149 11.61 26.06 8.89
C ALA A 149 10.43 25.09 8.66
N ILE A 150 9.37 25.27 9.41
CA ILE A 150 8.24 24.36 9.40
C ILE A 150 7.56 24.26 8.03
N GLU A 151 7.48 25.35 7.29
CA GLU A 151 6.92 25.40 5.94
C GLU A 151 7.69 24.53 4.94
N LEU A 152 9.03 24.46 5.07
CA LEU A 152 9.88 23.55 4.26
C LEU A 152 9.63 22.10 4.63
N GLN A 153 9.52 21.81 5.94
CA GLN A 153 9.19 20.47 6.42
C GLN A 153 7.78 20.05 5.95
N PHE A 154 6.83 20.98 5.99
CA PHE A 154 5.47 20.77 5.55
C PHE A 154 5.39 20.43 4.07
N PHE A 155 6.01 21.23 3.19
CA PHE A 155 5.96 20.96 1.76
C PHE A 155 6.61 19.61 1.42
N ALA A 156 7.77 19.31 2.02
CA ALA A 156 8.43 18.02 1.83
C ALA A 156 7.55 16.84 2.28
N LEU A 157 6.84 16.97 3.41
CA LEU A 157 5.91 15.97 3.91
C LEU A 157 4.70 15.84 2.99
N MET A 158 4.06 16.95 2.61
CA MET A 158 2.91 16.96 1.69
C MET A 158 3.24 16.31 0.35
N ARG A 159 4.39 16.65 -0.24
CA ARG A 159 4.85 16.02 -1.49
C ARG A 159 5.02 14.50 -1.32
N ASN A 160 5.64 14.06 -0.24
CA ASN A 160 5.84 12.64 0.04
C ASN A 160 4.50 11.91 0.20
N LEU A 161 3.59 12.45 1.03
CA LEU A 161 2.29 11.82 1.28
C LEU A 161 1.41 11.83 0.02
N THR A 162 1.43 12.91 -0.78
CA THR A 162 0.67 13.00 -2.03
C THR A 162 1.13 11.94 -3.04
N VAL A 163 2.43 11.84 -3.28
CA VAL A 163 2.99 10.88 -4.23
C VAL A 163 2.77 9.44 -3.74
N THR A 164 3.02 9.19 -2.46
CA THR A 164 2.79 7.87 -1.87
C THR A 164 1.31 7.49 -1.95
N GLY A 165 0.41 8.37 -1.50
CA GLY A 165 -1.02 8.10 -1.52
C GLY A 165 -1.58 7.87 -2.92
N TYR A 166 -1.16 8.67 -3.88
CA TYR A 166 -1.61 8.51 -5.25
C TYR A 166 -1.12 7.19 -5.87
N TYR A 167 0.18 6.92 -5.85
CA TYR A 167 0.74 5.73 -6.52
C TYR A 167 0.54 4.40 -5.76
N THR A 168 0.00 4.45 -4.55
CA THR A 168 -0.49 3.24 -3.85
C THR A 168 -2.01 3.05 -3.99
N SER A 169 -2.71 4.01 -4.59
CA SER A 169 -4.14 3.90 -4.90
C SER A 169 -4.39 3.06 -6.15
N GLU A 170 -5.63 2.59 -6.31
CA GLU A 170 -6.04 1.87 -7.52
C GLU A 170 -5.84 2.71 -8.80
N ILE A 171 -6.10 4.01 -8.73
CA ILE A 171 -5.92 4.97 -9.83
C ILE A 171 -4.45 5.07 -10.21
N GLY A 172 -3.57 5.29 -9.24
CA GLY A 172 -2.14 5.44 -9.47
C GLY A 172 -1.47 4.15 -9.92
N ILE A 173 -1.88 2.99 -9.38
CA ILE A 173 -1.41 1.68 -9.84
C ILE A 173 -1.78 1.45 -11.31
N LYS A 174 -2.99 1.82 -11.72
CA LYS A 174 -3.42 1.74 -13.12
C LYS A 174 -2.64 2.68 -14.03
N GLU A 175 -2.36 3.91 -13.56
CA GLU A 175 -1.54 4.87 -14.32
C GLU A 175 -0.12 4.35 -14.56
N LEU A 176 0.48 3.71 -13.54
CA LEU A 176 1.80 3.07 -13.66
C LEU A 176 1.79 1.87 -14.60
N GLY A 177 0.62 1.32 -14.96
CA GLY A 177 0.52 0.07 -15.70
C GLY A 177 1.05 -1.14 -14.93
N TYR A 178 1.06 -1.04 -13.58
CA TYR A 178 1.51 -2.15 -12.74
C TYR A 178 0.47 -3.28 -12.71
N THR A 179 0.85 -4.42 -13.26
CA THR A 179 -0.01 -5.61 -13.38
C THR A 179 0.25 -6.67 -12.29
N GLY A 180 1.02 -6.31 -11.26
CA GLY A 180 1.46 -7.25 -10.24
C GLY A 180 2.77 -7.95 -10.61
N ASN A 181 3.22 -8.82 -9.71
CA ASN A 181 4.38 -9.67 -9.98
C ASN A 181 3.95 -10.78 -10.92
N SER A 182 4.39 -10.71 -12.17
CA SER A 182 4.33 -11.88 -13.06
C SER A 182 5.53 -12.77 -12.77
N PRO A 183 5.39 -14.10 -12.91
CA PRO A 183 6.53 -15.00 -12.82
C PRO A 183 7.63 -14.51 -13.76
N ASN A 184 8.77 -14.15 -13.20
CA ASN A 184 9.92 -13.78 -14.02
C ASN A 184 10.53 -15.05 -14.57
N ILE A 185 10.42 -15.20 -15.88
CA ILE A 185 11.04 -16.31 -16.58
C ILE A 185 12.40 -15.83 -17.04
N TRP A 186 13.42 -16.48 -16.51
CA TRP A 186 14.78 -16.22 -16.97
C TRP A 186 14.97 -16.85 -18.34
N ASP A 187 14.77 -16.08 -19.37
CA ASP A 187 15.00 -16.50 -20.76
C ASP A 187 16.50 -16.45 -21.15
N GLY A 188 17.35 -16.11 -20.20
CA GLY A 188 18.77 -15.89 -20.45
C GLY A 188 19.07 -14.52 -21.05
N VAL A 189 20.25 -14.40 -21.65
CA VAL A 189 20.63 -13.19 -22.38
C VAL A 189 19.97 -13.21 -23.75
N PRO A 190 19.38 -12.09 -24.22
CA PRO A 190 18.81 -12.02 -25.57
C PRO A 190 19.80 -12.46 -26.65
N GLN A 191 19.31 -13.18 -27.66
CA GLN A 191 20.17 -13.73 -28.72
C GLN A 191 21.00 -12.67 -29.44
N GLU A 192 20.42 -11.50 -29.68
CA GLU A 192 21.12 -10.37 -30.30
C GLU A 192 22.35 -9.90 -29.52
N VAL A 193 22.29 -9.97 -28.18
CA VAL A 193 23.43 -9.63 -27.30
C VAL A 193 24.49 -10.73 -27.33
N LEU A 194 24.08 -11.99 -27.35
CA LEU A 194 25.00 -13.12 -27.51
C LEU A 194 25.76 -13.03 -28.82
N ASP A 195 25.07 -12.72 -29.91
CA ASP A 195 25.63 -12.57 -31.23
C ASP A 195 26.65 -11.39 -31.33
N GLN A 196 26.33 -10.26 -30.70
CA GLN A 196 27.24 -9.12 -30.56
C GLN A 196 28.57 -9.47 -29.89
N HIS A 197 28.52 -10.38 -28.93
CA HIS A 197 29.70 -10.81 -28.17
C HIS A 197 30.33 -12.10 -28.68
N GLY A 198 29.77 -12.71 -29.75
CA GLY A 198 30.27 -13.94 -30.34
C GLY A 198 30.22 -15.15 -29.38
N VAL A 199 29.25 -15.16 -28.47
CA VAL A 199 29.06 -16.25 -27.51
C VAL A 199 27.70 -16.93 -27.73
N ALA A 200 27.58 -18.15 -27.25
CA ALA A 200 26.34 -18.94 -27.34
C ALA A 200 26.15 -19.78 -26.08
N TYR A 201 24.93 -20.11 -25.76
CA TYR A 201 24.64 -21.09 -24.71
C TYR A 201 25.06 -22.49 -25.14
N ASP A 202 25.58 -23.26 -24.19
CA ASP A 202 25.86 -24.69 -24.41
C ASP A 202 24.54 -25.48 -24.53
N PRO A 203 24.26 -26.12 -25.70
CA PRO A 203 23.02 -26.86 -25.91
C PRO A 203 22.81 -28.01 -24.89
N ALA A 204 23.90 -28.59 -24.36
CA ALA A 204 23.81 -29.64 -23.35
C ALA A 204 23.32 -29.13 -22.00
N TRP A 205 23.57 -27.85 -21.68
CA TRP A 205 23.02 -27.20 -20.50
C TRP A 205 21.59 -26.74 -20.72
N ILE A 206 21.28 -26.18 -21.89
CA ILE A 206 19.92 -25.76 -22.25
C ILE A 206 18.94 -26.92 -22.13
N ALA A 207 19.33 -28.12 -22.60
CA ALA A 207 18.52 -29.34 -22.53
C ALA A 207 18.21 -29.81 -21.10
N LYS A 208 18.92 -29.28 -20.08
CA LYS A 208 18.68 -29.57 -18.66
C LYS A 208 17.81 -28.52 -17.98
N CYS A 209 17.56 -27.37 -18.61
CA CYS A 209 16.72 -26.33 -18.07
C CYS A 209 15.25 -26.69 -18.24
N ILE A 210 14.39 -26.00 -17.47
CA ILE A 210 12.95 -26.15 -17.59
C ILE A 210 12.52 -25.67 -18.99
N ASP A 211 11.63 -26.45 -19.63
CA ASP A 211 11.04 -26.04 -20.90
C ASP A 211 10.22 -24.76 -20.74
N GLN A 212 10.63 -23.71 -21.44
CA GLN A 212 9.98 -22.40 -21.36
C GLN A 212 8.75 -22.30 -22.27
N SER A 213 8.47 -23.32 -23.10
CA SER A 213 7.33 -23.30 -24.02
C SER A 213 5.98 -23.30 -23.29
N THR A 214 5.95 -23.88 -22.10
CA THR A 214 4.75 -23.97 -21.24
C THR A 214 4.64 -22.85 -20.20
N ARG A 215 5.50 -21.85 -20.29
CA ARG A 215 5.64 -20.77 -19.29
C ARG A 215 4.38 -19.93 -19.05
N GLY A 216 3.48 -19.89 -20.02
CA GLY A 216 2.20 -19.18 -19.95
C GLY A 216 1.04 -20.06 -19.47
N ASP A 217 1.28 -21.34 -19.25
CA ASP A 217 0.24 -22.27 -18.86
C ASP A 217 -0.11 -22.07 -17.38
N ILE A 218 -1.40 -21.95 -17.11
CA ILE A 218 -1.90 -21.87 -15.73
C ILE A 218 -2.16 -23.29 -15.27
N ALA A 219 -1.56 -23.66 -14.14
CA ALA A 219 -1.80 -24.96 -13.53
C ALA A 219 -3.28 -25.16 -13.22
N THR A 220 -3.84 -26.25 -13.70
CA THR A 220 -5.22 -26.66 -13.40
C THR A 220 -5.20 -27.99 -12.66
N TRP A 221 -6.14 -28.15 -11.73
CA TRP A 221 -6.20 -29.29 -10.83
C TRP A 221 -7.58 -29.94 -10.92
N ASP A 222 -7.64 -31.26 -10.76
CA ASP A 222 -8.92 -31.94 -10.58
C ASP A 222 -9.45 -31.84 -9.14
N ASP A 223 -10.65 -32.34 -8.90
CA ASP A 223 -11.28 -32.32 -7.58
C ASP A 223 -10.53 -33.16 -6.53
N GLU A 224 -9.69 -34.10 -6.98
CA GLU A 224 -8.82 -34.94 -6.14
C GLU A 224 -7.46 -34.31 -5.89
N GLY A 225 -7.16 -33.13 -6.47
CA GLY A 225 -5.89 -32.40 -6.29
C GLY A 225 -4.76 -32.88 -7.18
N ASN A 226 -5.02 -33.61 -8.27
CA ASN A 226 -4.02 -33.97 -9.25
C ASN A 226 -3.84 -32.87 -10.29
N LEU A 227 -2.60 -32.62 -10.69
CA LEU A 227 -2.28 -31.65 -11.72
C LEU A 227 -2.77 -32.15 -13.09
N LEU A 228 -3.56 -31.32 -13.79
CA LEU A 228 -4.09 -31.62 -15.12
C LEU A 228 -3.24 -31.01 -16.26
N THR A 229 -2.64 -29.82 -16.03
CA THR A 229 -1.74 -29.13 -16.99
C THR A 229 -0.67 -28.35 -16.25
#